data_a2238feec48932f0b71097e1291fffca
#
_entry.id   a2238feec48932f0b71097e1291fffca
#
_cell.length_a   1.000
_cell.length_b   1.000
_cell.length_c   1.000
_cell.angle_alpha   90.00
_cell.angle_beta   90.00
_cell.angle_gamma   90.00
#
_symmetry.space_group_name_H-M   'P 1'
#
loop_
_entity.id
_entity.type
_entity.pdbx_description
1 polymer ?
#
loop_
_entity_poly.entity_id
_entity_poly.type
_entity_poly.pdbx_seq_one_letter_code
_entity_poly.pdbx_strand_id
1 'polypeptide(L)'
;LNVSATSNVSTSATDTDLWKSALNEDVIPVSAKEGRGIDVLLDKMASLYSNDDNLDDITYSLVKAGDVVVLVMPQDASAPKGRLIQPQVVTLRNLIDKHALALCCAPEELPLMLKNLNNPPSLIITDSQVFAQVQALTPKETKLTSFSVLMARHKGDIDTFREAADALMALPKNGKVLIA
;
A
#
# COMPACT_ATOMS: atom_id res chain seq x y z
N LEU A 1 10.55 10.25 7.07
CA LEU A 1 11.96 10.20 7.51
C LEU A 1 12.87 10.15 6.27
N ASN A 2 13.57 11.26 6.00
CA ASN A 2 14.61 11.27 4.96
C ASN A 2 15.93 10.77 5.56
N VAL A 3 16.44 9.65 5.04
CA VAL A 3 17.75 9.11 5.43
C VAL A 3 18.75 9.45 4.32
N SER A 4 19.68 10.35 4.61
CA SER A 4 20.81 10.64 3.74
C SER A 4 22.08 10.03 4.34
N ALA A 5 22.72 9.11 3.61
CA ALA A 5 24.00 8.51 4.02
C ALA A 5 25.14 9.26 3.32
N THR A 6 25.93 10.01 4.09
CA THR A 6 27.20 10.57 3.65
C THR A 6 28.35 9.74 4.18
N SER A 7 29.17 9.20 3.28
CA SER A 7 30.38 8.45 3.63
C SER A 7 31.46 9.40 4.17
N ASN A 8 32.00 9.06 5.38
CA ASN A 8 33.26 9.56 5.93
C ASN A 8 33.40 11.06 6.29
N VAL A 9 32.37 11.68 6.85
CA VAL A 9 32.53 12.98 7.49
C VAL A 9 32.32 12.83 8.99
N SER A 10 33.30 13.20 9.82
CA SER A 10 33.11 13.38 11.25
C SER A 10 32.22 14.61 11.44
N THR A 11 30.93 14.38 11.58
CA THR A 11 29.92 15.43 11.81
C THR A 11 30.21 16.08 13.17
N SER A 12 30.60 17.35 13.16
CA SER A 12 30.70 18.14 14.39
C SER A 12 29.29 18.53 14.88
N ALA A 13 29.16 18.89 16.18
CA ALA A 13 27.87 19.38 16.71
C ALA A 13 27.32 20.58 15.91
N THR A 14 28.20 21.41 15.32
CA THR A 14 27.92 22.54 14.46
C THR A 14 27.22 22.12 13.15
N ASP A 15 27.56 20.97 12.57
CA ASP A 15 26.95 20.48 11.34
C ASP A 15 25.50 20.03 11.58
N THR A 16 25.23 19.43 12.73
CA THR A 16 23.86 19.00 13.11
C THR A 16 22.91 20.20 13.22
N ASP A 17 23.36 21.30 13.81
CA ASP A 17 22.57 22.53 13.98
C ASP A 17 22.32 23.23 12.62
N LEU A 18 23.30 23.17 11.71
CA LEU A 18 23.12 23.67 10.32
C LEU A 18 22.05 22.86 9.57
N TRP A 19 22.08 21.53 9.71
CA TRP A 19 21.08 20.66 9.07
C TRP A 19 19.67 20.85 9.66
N LYS A 20 19.55 20.98 10.99
CA LYS A 20 18.28 21.31 11.65
C LYS A 20 17.67 22.61 11.12
N SER A 21 18.52 23.65 10.97
CA SER A 21 18.07 24.94 10.44
C SER A 21 17.69 24.88 8.97
N ALA A 22 18.44 24.12 8.15
CA ALA A 22 18.20 24.02 6.72
C ALA A 22 16.96 23.18 6.38
N LEU A 23 16.66 22.13 7.14
CA LEU A 23 15.55 21.22 6.88
C LEU A 23 14.29 21.59 7.66
N ASN A 24 14.41 22.47 8.66
CA ASN A 24 13.33 22.80 9.63
C ASN A 24 12.73 21.53 10.31
N GLU A 25 13.58 20.51 10.52
CA GLU A 25 13.22 19.22 11.10
C GLU A 25 14.22 18.78 12.16
N ASP A 26 13.80 17.87 13.03
CA ASP A 26 14.70 17.24 14.00
C ASP A 26 15.71 16.32 13.31
N VAL A 27 17.00 16.61 13.48
CA VAL A 27 18.10 15.80 12.94
C VAL A 27 18.80 15.06 14.08
N ILE A 28 18.90 13.75 13.97
CA ILE A 28 19.58 12.87 14.94
C ILE A 28 20.89 12.40 14.31
N PRO A 29 22.06 12.81 14.84
CA PRO A 29 23.35 12.33 14.35
C PRO A 29 23.59 10.90 14.80
N VAL A 30 23.90 10.00 13.88
CA VAL A 30 24.16 8.59 14.17
C VAL A 30 25.45 8.11 13.49
N SER A 31 26.16 7.19 14.16
CA SER A 31 27.27 6.45 13.59
C SER A 31 27.02 4.95 13.75
N ALA A 32 26.67 4.27 12.66
CA ALA A 32 26.46 2.82 12.68
C ALA A 32 27.76 2.06 13.05
N LYS A 33 28.93 2.59 12.62
CA LYS A 33 30.25 2.00 12.91
C LYS A 33 30.60 2.04 14.39
N GLU A 34 30.26 3.13 15.07
CA GLU A 34 30.59 3.36 16.47
C GLU A 34 29.43 3.06 17.42
N GLY A 35 28.24 2.74 16.88
CA GLY A 35 27.01 2.54 17.66
C GLY A 35 26.45 3.83 18.30
N ARG A 36 27.03 5.00 18.00
CA ARG A 36 26.68 6.27 18.64
C ARG A 36 25.34 6.80 18.10
N GLY A 37 24.45 7.21 19.00
CA GLY A 37 23.16 7.81 18.68
C GLY A 37 22.10 6.82 18.15
N ILE A 38 22.40 5.52 18.13
CA ILE A 38 21.45 4.49 17.67
C ILE A 38 20.29 4.34 18.64
N ASP A 39 20.56 4.39 19.93
CA ASP A 39 19.57 4.38 21.02
C ASP A 39 18.58 5.55 20.87
N VAL A 40 19.09 6.76 20.69
CA VAL A 40 18.28 7.97 20.48
C VAL A 40 17.42 7.86 19.22
N LEU A 41 17.97 7.29 18.12
CA LEU A 41 17.22 7.04 16.91
C LEU A 41 16.08 6.04 17.13
N LEU A 42 16.36 4.94 17.83
CA LEU A 42 15.36 3.91 18.13
C LEU A 42 14.25 4.46 19.03
N ASP A 43 14.58 5.25 20.05
CA ASP A 43 13.59 5.90 20.91
C ASP A 43 12.72 6.88 20.12
N LYS A 44 13.31 7.65 19.19
CA LYS A 44 12.57 8.54 18.33
C LYS A 44 11.64 7.77 17.37
N MET A 45 12.13 6.69 16.78
CA MET A 45 11.30 5.81 15.92
C MET A 45 10.14 5.21 16.72
N ALA A 46 10.40 4.73 17.96
CA ALA A 46 9.36 4.20 18.84
C ALA A 46 8.31 5.26 19.20
N SER A 47 8.74 6.52 19.43
CA SER A 47 7.83 7.63 19.74
C SER A 47 6.94 8.06 18.56
N LEU A 48 7.40 7.79 17.34
CA LEU A 48 6.63 8.07 16.11
C LEU A 48 5.68 6.91 15.74
N TYR A 49 5.89 5.75 16.36
CA TYR A 49 5.01 4.60 16.18
C TYR A 49 3.73 4.83 17.00
N SER A 50 2.66 5.21 16.33
CA SER A 50 1.34 5.21 16.94
C SER A 50 0.78 3.79 16.85
N ASN A 51 0.38 3.21 17.98
CA ASN A 51 -0.47 2.00 18.04
C ASN A 51 -1.89 2.38 17.57
N ASP A 52 -2.02 2.84 16.34
CA ASP A 52 -3.33 3.04 15.74
C ASP A 52 -3.71 1.68 15.13
N ASP A 53 -4.55 0.90 15.82
CA ASP A 53 -5.04 -0.42 15.38
C ASP A 53 -5.70 -0.35 13.99
N ASN A 54 -6.01 0.87 13.51
CA ASN A 54 -6.56 1.13 12.18
C ASN A 54 -5.49 1.18 11.07
N LEU A 55 -4.20 1.32 11.40
CA LEU A 55 -3.13 1.36 10.38
C LEU A 55 -2.95 0.02 9.66
N ASP A 56 -3.37 -1.09 10.28
CA ASP A 56 -3.28 -2.42 9.68
C ASP A 56 -4.54 -2.82 8.90
N ASP A 57 -5.62 -2.01 8.95
CA ASP A 57 -6.85 -2.31 8.21
C ASP A 57 -6.78 -1.85 6.75
N ILE A 58 -6.26 -2.72 5.88
CA ILE A 58 -6.07 -2.44 4.44
C ILE A 58 -7.40 -2.33 3.70
N THR A 59 -8.39 -3.11 4.08
CA THR A 59 -9.70 -3.13 3.42
C THR A 59 -10.68 -2.09 4.00
N TYR A 60 -10.33 -1.46 5.10
CA TYR A 60 -11.14 -0.40 5.76
C TYR A 60 -12.63 -0.78 5.89
N SER A 61 -13.51 0.17 5.68
CA SER A 61 -14.98 -0.02 5.72
C SER A 61 -15.54 -0.79 4.51
N LEU A 62 -14.71 -1.21 3.55
CA LEU A 62 -15.16 -1.98 2.37
C LEU A 62 -15.60 -3.39 2.74
N VAL A 63 -15.04 -3.96 3.81
CA VAL A 63 -15.25 -5.34 4.24
C VAL A 63 -15.65 -5.40 5.72
N LYS A 64 -16.63 -6.23 6.02
CA LYS A 64 -17.11 -6.54 7.37
C LYS A 64 -16.98 -8.03 7.65
N ALA A 65 -17.08 -8.41 8.92
CA ALA A 65 -17.13 -9.81 9.32
C ALA A 65 -18.28 -10.55 8.63
N GLY A 66 -18.00 -11.74 8.10
CA GLY A 66 -18.95 -12.56 7.35
C GLY A 66 -19.10 -12.21 5.87
N ASP A 67 -18.51 -11.11 5.39
CA ASP A 67 -18.51 -10.78 3.96
C ASP A 67 -17.75 -11.83 3.15
N VAL A 68 -18.24 -12.12 1.94
CA VAL A 68 -17.54 -12.94 0.95
C VAL A 68 -16.74 -12.03 0.04
N VAL A 69 -15.41 -12.20 0.00
CA VAL A 69 -14.49 -11.44 -0.82
C VAL A 69 -13.75 -12.37 -1.76
N VAL A 70 -13.71 -12.04 -3.06
CA VAL A 70 -12.95 -12.81 -4.05
C VAL A 70 -11.67 -12.06 -4.41
N LEU A 71 -10.53 -12.73 -4.24
CA LEU A 71 -9.22 -12.28 -4.66
C LEU A 71 -8.89 -12.90 -6.03
N VAL A 72 -8.81 -12.08 -7.06
CA VAL A 72 -8.49 -12.52 -8.42
C VAL A 72 -7.03 -12.20 -8.70
N MET A 73 -6.19 -13.25 -8.77
CA MET A 73 -4.74 -13.14 -8.80
C MET A 73 -4.19 -13.84 -10.04
N PRO A 74 -3.71 -13.09 -11.05
CA PRO A 74 -3.08 -13.69 -12.23
C PRO A 74 -1.79 -14.42 -11.84
N GLN A 75 -1.54 -15.51 -12.51
CA GLN A 75 -0.30 -16.30 -12.37
C GLN A 75 0.59 -16.01 -13.57
N ASP A 76 1.34 -14.93 -13.53
CA ASP A 76 2.25 -14.50 -14.60
C ASP A 76 3.73 -14.76 -14.28
N ALA A 77 4.58 -14.46 -15.26
CA ALA A 77 6.03 -14.66 -15.12
C ALA A 77 6.70 -13.75 -14.06
N SER A 78 6.02 -12.70 -13.63
CA SER A 78 6.50 -11.77 -12.60
C SER A 78 6.20 -12.27 -11.19
N ALA A 79 5.22 -13.16 -11.04
CA ALA A 79 4.91 -13.78 -9.76
C ALA A 79 5.90 -14.95 -9.48
N PRO A 80 6.62 -14.93 -8.35
CA PRO A 80 7.49 -16.04 -8.00
C PRO A 80 6.71 -17.34 -7.87
N LYS A 81 7.15 -18.43 -8.53
CA LYS A 81 6.49 -19.73 -8.43
C LYS A 81 6.32 -20.17 -6.96
N GLY A 82 5.09 -20.55 -6.61
CA GLY A 82 4.75 -21.04 -5.28
C GLY A 82 4.65 -19.96 -4.20
N ARG A 83 4.60 -18.67 -4.58
CA ARG A 83 4.46 -17.54 -3.63
C ARG A 83 3.41 -16.56 -4.13
N LEU A 84 2.70 -16.00 -3.18
CA LEU A 84 1.92 -14.78 -3.40
C LEU A 84 2.82 -13.55 -3.25
N ILE A 85 2.54 -12.49 -3.99
CA ILE A 85 3.22 -11.20 -3.81
C ILE A 85 2.72 -10.52 -2.53
N GLN A 86 3.52 -9.62 -1.97
CA GLN A 86 3.22 -9.01 -0.67
C GLN A 86 1.85 -8.34 -0.58
N PRO A 87 1.35 -7.56 -1.55
CA PRO A 87 0.01 -6.99 -1.51
C PRO A 87 -1.10 -8.05 -1.37
N GLN A 88 -0.95 -9.20 -2.03
CA GLN A 88 -1.91 -10.30 -1.96
C GLN A 88 -1.89 -10.96 -0.58
N VAL A 89 -0.69 -11.21 -0.02
CA VAL A 89 -0.53 -11.82 1.32
C VAL A 89 -1.12 -10.94 2.41
N VAL A 90 -0.76 -9.64 2.43
CA VAL A 90 -1.26 -8.71 3.47
C VAL A 90 -2.77 -8.51 3.36
N THR A 91 -3.32 -8.42 2.15
CA THR A 91 -4.77 -8.31 1.96
C THR A 91 -5.49 -9.57 2.44
N LEU A 92 -5.00 -10.77 2.06
CA LEU A 92 -5.57 -12.03 2.53
C LEU A 92 -5.53 -12.13 4.06
N ARG A 93 -4.41 -11.76 4.68
CA ARG A 93 -4.29 -11.74 6.15
C ARG A 93 -5.29 -10.78 6.80
N ASN A 94 -5.43 -9.56 6.26
CA ASN A 94 -6.39 -8.57 6.75
C ASN A 94 -7.84 -9.10 6.67
N LEU A 95 -8.22 -9.80 5.60
CA LEU A 95 -9.54 -10.41 5.47
C LEU A 95 -9.79 -11.46 6.54
N ILE A 96 -8.80 -12.30 6.85
CA ILE A 96 -8.89 -13.32 7.90
C ILE A 96 -9.04 -12.66 9.28
N ASP A 97 -8.25 -11.64 9.57
CA ASP A 97 -8.30 -10.91 10.84
C ASP A 97 -9.65 -10.20 11.03
N LYS A 98 -10.31 -9.79 9.95
CA LYS A 98 -11.67 -9.23 9.94
C LYS A 98 -12.78 -10.28 9.97
N HIS A 99 -12.45 -11.56 10.05
CA HIS A 99 -13.42 -12.66 9.96
C HIS A 99 -14.27 -12.64 8.70
N ALA A 100 -13.71 -12.17 7.58
CA ALA A 100 -14.31 -12.25 6.26
C ALA A 100 -13.95 -13.59 5.59
N LEU A 101 -14.77 -14.02 4.63
CA LEU A 101 -14.54 -15.23 3.86
C LEU A 101 -13.76 -14.86 2.60
N ALA A 102 -12.47 -15.23 2.54
CA ALA A 102 -11.62 -14.98 1.39
C ALA A 102 -11.61 -16.17 0.44
N LEU A 103 -12.01 -15.95 -0.80
CA LEU A 103 -11.92 -16.91 -1.91
C LEU A 103 -10.88 -16.43 -2.91
N CYS A 104 -10.11 -17.34 -3.47
CA CYS A 104 -9.01 -17.01 -4.39
C CYS A 104 -9.19 -17.77 -5.71
N CYS A 105 -8.97 -17.09 -6.84
CA CYS A 105 -8.96 -17.72 -8.16
C CYS A 105 -8.03 -16.96 -9.12
N ALA A 106 -7.66 -17.59 -10.24
CA ALA A 106 -7.09 -16.89 -11.37
C ALA A 106 -8.19 -16.17 -12.18
N PRO A 107 -7.83 -15.20 -13.04
CA PRO A 107 -8.83 -14.43 -13.81
C PRO A 107 -9.74 -15.32 -14.68
N GLU A 108 -9.20 -16.38 -15.25
CA GLU A 108 -9.91 -17.30 -16.13
C GLU A 108 -10.98 -18.12 -15.38
N GLU A 109 -10.79 -18.32 -14.09
CA GLU A 109 -11.66 -19.13 -13.24
C GLU A 109 -12.76 -18.30 -12.56
N LEU A 110 -12.68 -16.96 -12.65
CA LEU A 110 -13.66 -16.07 -12.02
C LEU A 110 -15.11 -16.37 -12.43
N PRO A 111 -15.45 -16.64 -13.71
CA PRO A 111 -16.82 -16.97 -14.08
C PRO A 111 -17.33 -18.25 -13.40
N LEU A 112 -16.46 -19.27 -13.27
CA LEU A 112 -16.79 -20.50 -12.58
C LEU A 112 -16.96 -20.27 -11.06
N MET A 113 -16.09 -19.47 -10.47
CA MET A 113 -16.18 -19.07 -9.06
C MET A 113 -17.52 -18.40 -8.79
N LEU A 114 -17.88 -17.37 -9.54
CA LEU A 114 -19.14 -16.61 -9.38
C LEU A 114 -20.37 -17.50 -9.56
N LYS A 115 -20.34 -18.46 -10.49
CA LYS A 115 -21.43 -19.41 -10.70
C LYS A 115 -21.66 -20.35 -9.52
N ASN A 116 -20.60 -20.68 -8.77
CA ASN A 116 -20.68 -21.58 -7.62
C ASN A 116 -21.03 -20.87 -6.30
N LEU A 117 -21.14 -19.55 -6.30
CA LEU A 117 -21.62 -18.79 -5.16
C LEU A 117 -23.13 -18.69 -5.16
N ASN A 118 -23.76 -18.90 -4.00
CA ASN A 118 -25.20 -18.70 -3.84
C ASN A 118 -25.63 -17.23 -3.98
N ASN A 119 -24.74 -16.32 -3.58
CA ASN A 119 -24.96 -14.87 -3.66
C ASN A 119 -23.71 -14.21 -4.25
N PRO A 120 -23.84 -13.04 -4.93
CA PRO A 120 -22.71 -12.27 -5.39
C PRO A 120 -21.79 -11.90 -4.21
N PRO A 121 -20.46 -11.90 -4.40
CA PRO A 121 -19.53 -11.48 -3.36
C PRO A 121 -19.71 -9.99 -3.03
N SER A 122 -19.41 -9.60 -1.81
CA SER A 122 -19.46 -8.20 -1.36
C SER A 122 -18.41 -7.34 -2.03
N LEU A 123 -17.25 -7.94 -2.34
CA LEU A 123 -16.10 -7.27 -2.94
C LEU A 123 -15.28 -8.24 -3.79
N ILE A 124 -14.79 -7.76 -4.92
CA ILE A 124 -13.73 -8.40 -5.70
C ILE A 124 -12.49 -7.52 -5.64
N ILE A 125 -11.32 -8.12 -5.39
CA ILE A 125 -10.02 -7.45 -5.38
C ILE A 125 -9.12 -8.12 -6.40
N THR A 126 -8.51 -7.34 -7.30
CA THR A 126 -7.70 -7.90 -8.39
C THR A 126 -6.41 -7.12 -8.61
N ASP A 127 -5.50 -7.65 -9.42
CA ASP A 127 -4.33 -6.91 -9.88
C ASP A 127 -4.72 -5.91 -10.98
N SER A 128 -4.03 -4.76 -11.00
CA SER A 128 -4.34 -3.66 -11.93
C SER A 128 -4.22 -4.08 -13.39
N GLN A 129 -3.31 -5.01 -13.72
CA GLN A 129 -3.08 -5.46 -15.09
C GLN A 129 -4.26 -6.25 -15.70
N VAL A 130 -5.08 -6.89 -14.88
CA VAL A 130 -6.27 -7.65 -15.32
C VAL A 130 -7.58 -6.96 -14.92
N PHE A 131 -7.51 -5.72 -14.43
CA PHE A 131 -8.66 -4.99 -13.88
C PHE A 131 -9.82 -4.89 -14.89
N ALA A 132 -9.54 -4.51 -16.14
CA ALA A 132 -10.56 -4.37 -17.17
C ALA A 132 -11.25 -5.72 -17.50
N GLN A 133 -10.49 -6.82 -17.53
CA GLN A 133 -11.02 -8.16 -17.74
C GLN A 133 -11.96 -8.56 -16.59
N VAL A 134 -11.52 -8.36 -15.35
CA VAL A 134 -12.30 -8.70 -14.15
C VAL A 134 -13.54 -7.81 -14.04
N GLN A 135 -13.43 -6.52 -14.37
CA GLN A 135 -14.55 -5.58 -14.38
C GLN A 135 -15.68 -6.03 -15.32
N ALA A 136 -15.34 -6.54 -16.50
CA ALA A 136 -16.33 -7.03 -17.47
C ALA A 136 -17.12 -8.25 -16.95
N LEU A 137 -16.56 -9.00 -16.00
CA LEU A 137 -17.15 -10.20 -15.39
C LEU A 137 -17.82 -9.93 -14.03
N THR A 138 -17.54 -8.77 -13.42
CA THR A 138 -18.03 -8.43 -12.10
C THR A 138 -19.54 -8.15 -12.11
N PRO A 139 -20.33 -8.78 -11.22
CA PRO A 139 -21.76 -8.45 -11.07
C PRO A 139 -21.95 -6.98 -10.68
N LYS A 140 -23.04 -6.35 -11.15
CA LYS A 140 -23.30 -4.91 -10.95
C LYS A 140 -23.41 -4.50 -9.48
N GLU A 141 -23.90 -5.39 -8.62
CA GLU A 141 -24.06 -5.22 -7.18
C GLU A 141 -22.76 -5.44 -6.40
N THR A 142 -21.74 -6.05 -7.01
CA THR A 142 -20.46 -6.35 -6.39
C THR A 142 -19.50 -5.17 -6.53
N LYS A 143 -18.89 -4.75 -5.46
CA LYS A 143 -17.81 -3.75 -5.48
C LYS A 143 -16.54 -4.34 -6.09
N LEU A 144 -15.78 -3.53 -6.81
CA LEU A 144 -14.50 -3.92 -7.40
C LEU A 144 -13.41 -2.91 -7.02
N THR A 145 -12.25 -3.42 -6.64
CA THR A 145 -11.04 -2.61 -6.40
C THR A 145 -9.79 -3.39 -6.81
N SER A 146 -8.62 -2.75 -6.71
CA SER A 146 -7.36 -3.43 -6.96
C SER A 146 -6.46 -3.44 -5.72
N PHE A 147 -5.54 -4.41 -5.65
CA PHE A 147 -4.50 -4.44 -4.61
C PHE A 147 -3.70 -3.14 -4.59
N SER A 148 -3.39 -2.57 -5.76
CA SER A 148 -2.65 -1.30 -5.86
C SER A 148 -3.38 -0.13 -5.21
N VAL A 149 -4.69 -0.02 -5.41
CA VAL A 149 -5.51 1.05 -4.79
C VAL A 149 -5.57 0.88 -3.27
N LEU A 150 -5.75 -0.36 -2.79
CA LEU A 150 -5.74 -0.64 -1.35
C LEU A 150 -4.39 -0.29 -0.73
N MET A 151 -3.28 -0.67 -1.37
CA MET A 151 -1.94 -0.34 -0.91
C MET A 151 -1.64 1.15 -0.97
N ALA A 152 -2.09 1.86 -2.01
CA ALA A 152 -1.94 3.31 -2.10
C ALA A 152 -2.66 4.02 -0.95
N ARG A 153 -3.88 3.60 -0.66
CA ARG A 153 -4.63 4.13 0.50
C ARG A 153 -3.97 3.80 1.84
N HIS A 154 -3.45 2.59 1.98
CA HIS A 154 -2.80 2.16 3.21
C HIS A 154 -1.47 2.89 3.48
N LYS A 155 -0.71 3.20 2.43
CA LYS A 155 0.62 3.82 2.52
C LYS A 155 0.64 5.33 2.37
N GLY A 156 -0.47 5.93 1.94
CA GLY A 156 -0.52 7.35 1.65
C GLY A 156 -1.93 7.93 1.73
N ASP A 157 -2.05 9.18 1.35
CA ASP A 157 -3.31 9.91 1.33
C ASP A 157 -4.02 9.69 -0.02
N ILE A 158 -5.09 8.90 0.01
CA ILE A 158 -5.86 8.56 -1.19
C ILE A 158 -6.57 9.80 -1.78
N ASP A 159 -6.94 10.79 -0.95
CA ASP A 159 -7.58 12.00 -1.44
C ASP A 159 -6.59 12.86 -2.20
N THR A 160 -5.37 13.02 -1.70
CA THR A 160 -4.28 13.66 -2.45
C THR A 160 -3.98 12.95 -3.77
N PHE A 161 -3.95 11.61 -3.80
CA PHE A 161 -3.75 10.86 -5.04
C PHE A 161 -4.88 11.06 -6.04
N ARG A 162 -6.12 11.12 -5.58
CA ARG A 162 -7.29 11.40 -6.44
C ARG A 162 -7.22 12.81 -7.02
N GLU A 163 -6.94 13.82 -6.21
CA GLU A 163 -6.79 15.20 -6.67
C GLU A 163 -5.65 15.34 -7.69
N ALA A 164 -4.51 14.66 -7.46
CA ALA A 164 -3.41 14.62 -8.41
C ALA A 164 -3.79 13.95 -9.73
N ALA A 165 -4.57 12.86 -9.70
CA ALA A 165 -5.06 12.21 -10.90
C ALA A 165 -6.03 13.10 -11.69
N ASP A 166 -6.96 13.78 -11.01
CA ASP A 166 -7.87 14.74 -11.62
C ASP A 166 -7.10 15.92 -12.25
N ALA A 167 -6.06 16.42 -11.57
CA ALA A 167 -5.19 17.47 -12.09
C ALA A 167 -4.43 17.01 -13.36
N LEU A 168 -3.97 15.76 -13.40
CA LEU A 168 -3.33 15.17 -14.59
C LEU A 168 -4.31 15.08 -15.77
N MET A 169 -5.56 14.67 -15.52
CA MET A 169 -6.59 14.59 -16.57
C MET A 169 -7.01 15.96 -17.10
N ALA A 170 -6.91 17.00 -16.26
CA ALA A 170 -7.22 18.39 -16.62
C ALA A 170 -6.05 19.12 -17.28
N LEU A 171 -4.88 18.48 -17.46
CA LEU A 171 -3.70 19.11 -18.07
C LEU A 171 -4.00 19.55 -19.51
N PRO A 172 -3.64 20.81 -19.86
CA PRO A 172 -3.76 21.28 -21.24
C PRO A 172 -2.83 20.50 -22.15
N LYS A 173 -3.16 20.46 -23.46
CA LYS A 173 -2.43 19.68 -24.49
C LYS A 173 -0.91 19.89 -24.51
N ASN A 174 -0.43 21.04 -24.01
CA ASN A 174 1.02 21.36 -23.91
C ASN A 174 1.50 21.47 -22.44
N GLY A 175 0.74 20.92 -21.50
CA GLY A 175 1.10 20.90 -20.09
C GLY A 175 2.41 20.14 -19.86
N LYS A 176 3.24 20.64 -18.93
CA LYS A 176 4.50 19.99 -18.56
C LYS A 176 4.31 19.26 -17.24
N VAL A 177 4.80 18.04 -17.16
CA VAL A 177 4.84 17.23 -15.95
C VAL A 177 6.29 16.94 -15.61
N LEU A 178 6.66 17.20 -14.37
CA LEU A 178 7.95 16.78 -13.83
C LEU A 178 7.77 15.38 -13.21
N ILE A 179 8.59 14.44 -13.65
CA ILE A 179 8.70 13.11 -13.04
C ILE A 179 10.01 13.09 -12.26
N ALA A 180 9.92 12.89 -10.94
CA ALA A 180 11.06 12.84 -10.03
C ALA A 180 11.31 11.41 -9.55
#